data_f691ec062ebf0d5ebcaf83b82971aa7d
#
_entry.id   f691ec062ebf0d5ebcaf83b82971aa7d
#
_cell.length_a   1.000
_cell.length_b   1.000
_cell.length_c   1.000
_cell.angle_alpha   90.00
_cell.angle_beta   90.00
_cell.angle_gamma   90.00
#
_symmetry.space_group_name_H-M   'P 1'
#
loop_
_entity.id
_entity.type
_entity.pdbx_description
1 polymer ?
#
loop_
_entity_poly.entity_id
_entity_poly.type
_entity_poly.pdbx_seq_one_letter_code
_entity_poly.pdbx_strand_id
1 'polypeptide(L)'
;MDIRKMRYFITVAEELNFSRAAERLMMAQPPLSQEIRKLEEELGVQLLHRTKRMVELTDAGKIFLEGARQTLLQVDRTIKETQLADEGKIGHLIIGFVDSTETVIDILKTFRERFPKIQLILREMTTDQQIKALYEKQIHIGFIRSKQNNEILSSEVCSKERLKLVLHENHALVSLPNISIKELVDEPFILFPRHFGTNFYDLIISYFWEHGVSLNIVQEAIQMQTIVNLVATGMGISVVPSSVESYKKSCVMYKDIQENTPKINLYVGWRQDEKSVVLENFLTVVREVYATSQFEFEK
;
A
#
# COMPACT_ATOMS: atom_id res chain seq x y z
N MET A 1 37.09 -14.48 -16.94
CA MET A 1 35.88 -15.32 -17.12
C MET A 1 34.67 -14.42 -17.37
N ASP A 2 33.80 -14.74 -18.36
CA ASP A 2 32.59 -13.97 -18.66
C ASP A 2 31.37 -14.89 -18.82
N ILE A 3 30.18 -14.30 -18.82
CA ILE A 3 28.88 -15.00 -18.94
C ILE A 3 28.76 -15.80 -20.23
N ARG A 4 29.38 -15.35 -21.33
CA ARG A 4 29.33 -16.04 -22.64
C ARG A 4 30.08 -17.36 -22.56
N LYS A 5 31.26 -17.38 -21.90
CA LYS A 5 32.03 -18.62 -21.72
C LYS A 5 31.27 -19.65 -20.89
N MET A 6 30.52 -19.19 -19.86
CA MET A 6 29.66 -20.10 -19.10
C MET A 6 28.55 -20.71 -19.98
N ARG A 7 27.87 -19.90 -20.80
CA ARG A 7 26.85 -20.39 -21.74
C ARG A 7 27.43 -21.38 -22.74
N TYR A 8 28.60 -21.08 -23.29
CA TYR A 8 29.29 -21.98 -24.21
C TYR A 8 29.61 -23.32 -23.54
N PHE A 9 30.15 -23.28 -22.33
CA PHE A 9 30.47 -24.50 -21.60
C PHE A 9 29.22 -25.33 -21.27
N ILE A 10 28.15 -24.71 -20.79
CA ILE A 10 26.88 -25.40 -20.50
C ILE A 10 26.38 -26.10 -21.77
N THR A 11 26.37 -25.41 -22.91
CA THR A 11 25.89 -25.99 -24.16
C THR A 11 26.76 -27.17 -24.60
N VAL A 12 28.11 -27.08 -24.48
CA VAL A 12 29.02 -28.21 -24.80
C VAL A 12 28.79 -29.38 -23.83
N ALA A 13 28.58 -29.08 -22.53
CA ALA A 13 28.32 -30.08 -21.51
C ALA A 13 26.99 -30.83 -21.69
N GLU A 14 25.96 -30.15 -22.22
CA GLU A 14 24.67 -30.74 -22.56
C GLU A 14 24.72 -31.59 -23.83
N GLU A 15 25.42 -31.13 -24.86
CA GLU A 15 25.51 -31.83 -26.13
C GLU A 15 26.55 -32.96 -26.12
N LEU A 16 27.54 -32.89 -25.22
CA LEU A 16 28.72 -33.78 -25.23
C LEU A 16 29.37 -33.93 -26.61
N ASN A 17 29.20 -32.90 -27.45
CA ASN A 17 29.67 -32.84 -28.82
C ASN A 17 29.86 -31.38 -29.26
N PHE A 18 31.10 -31.01 -29.59
CA PHE A 18 31.42 -29.63 -29.98
C PHE A 18 30.75 -29.17 -31.29
N SER A 19 30.52 -30.04 -32.26
CA SER A 19 29.85 -29.67 -33.52
C SER A 19 28.38 -29.37 -33.27
N ARG A 20 27.65 -30.22 -32.55
CA ARG A 20 26.24 -29.96 -32.17
C ARG A 20 26.10 -28.75 -31.28
N ALA A 21 27.02 -28.58 -30.31
CA ALA A 21 27.01 -27.39 -29.47
C ALA A 21 27.23 -26.11 -30.27
N ALA A 22 28.14 -26.12 -31.25
CA ALA A 22 28.39 -24.98 -32.11
C ALA A 22 27.17 -24.67 -33.03
N GLU A 23 26.53 -25.69 -33.59
CA GLU A 23 25.27 -25.53 -34.34
C GLU A 23 24.18 -24.89 -33.48
N ARG A 24 23.98 -25.39 -32.27
CA ARG A 24 22.98 -24.83 -31.29
C ARG A 24 23.29 -23.39 -30.90
N LEU A 25 24.57 -23.01 -30.84
CA LEU A 25 25.04 -21.65 -30.56
C LEU A 25 25.14 -20.77 -31.82
N MET A 26 24.77 -21.28 -32.99
CA MET A 26 24.87 -20.60 -34.31
C MET A 26 26.26 -20.05 -34.57
N MET A 27 27.29 -20.84 -34.27
CA MET A 27 28.69 -20.47 -34.48
C MET A 27 29.52 -21.61 -35.06
N ALA A 28 30.73 -21.32 -35.53
CA ALA A 28 31.64 -22.34 -35.99
C ALA A 28 32.26 -23.10 -34.82
N GLN A 29 32.57 -24.41 -35.03
CA GLN A 29 33.14 -25.25 -34.00
C GLN A 29 34.55 -24.81 -33.51
N PRO A 30 35.49 -24.33 -34.38
CA PRO A 30 36.82 -23.95 -33.93
C PRO A 30 36.83 -22.80 -32.89
N PRO A 31 36.11 -21.68 -33.07
CA PRO A 31 36.03 -20.64 -32.06
C PRO A 31 35.39 -21.12 -30.75
N LEU A 32 34.36 -21.99 -30.78
CA LEU A 32 33.79 -22.56 -29.58
C LEU A 32 34.81 -23.35 -28.76
N SER A 33 35.58 -24.24 -29.46
CA SER A 33 36.63 -25.03 -28.83
C SER A 33 37.73 -24.16 -28.25
N GLN A 34 38.08 -23.05 -28.90
CA GLN A 34 39.07 -22.10 -28.40
C GLN A 34 38.56 -21.37 -27.12
N GLU A 35 37.33 -20.95 -27.10
CA GLU A 35 36.73 -20.26 -25.91
C GLU A 35 36.65 -21.23 -24.72
N ILE A 36 36.32 -22.48 -24.92
CA ILE A 36 36.34 -23.47 -23.83
C ILE A 36 37.77 -23.74 -23.33
N ARG A 37 38.76 -23.78 -24.21
CA ARG A 37 40.17 -23.91 -23.75
C ARG A 37 40.59 -22.70 -22.90
N LYS A 38 40.29 -21.48 -23.37
CA LYS A 38 40.55 -20.26 -22.58
C LYS A 38 39.88 -20.28 -21.22
N LEU A 39 38.67 -20.82 -21.12
CA LEU A 39 37.96 -20.98 -19.88
C LEU A 39 38.70 -21.94 -18.93
N GLU A 40 39.13 -23.10 -19.44
CA GLU A 40 39.91 -24.07 -18.67
C GLU A 40 41.28 -23.50 -18.23
N GLU A 41 41.96 -22.74 -19.11
CA GLU A 41 43.19 -22.02 -18.78
C GLU A 41 42.99 -20.98 -17.67
N GLU A 42 41.93 -20.19 -17.75
CA GLU A 42 41.58 -19.18 -16.74
C GLU A 42 41.25 -19.82 -15.37
N LEU A 43 40.66 -21.01 -15.37
CA LEU A 43 40.30 -21.74 -14.16
C LEU A 43 41.50 -22.59 -13.63
N GLY A 44 42.48 -22.82 -14.45
CA GLY A 44 43.65 -23.67 -14.13
C GLY A 44 43.30 -25.15 -14.03
N VAL A 45 42.13 -25.59 -14.53
CA VAL A 45 41.67 -26.99 -14.49
C VAL A 45 40.97 -27.39 -15.77
N GLN A 46 41.07 -28.66 -16.14
CA GLN A 46 40.29 -29.21 -17.25
C GLN A 46 38.86 -29.52 -16.80
N LEU A 47 37.90 -29.02 -17.57
CA LEU A 47 36.49 -29.28 -17.37
C LEU A 47 35.95 -30.43 -18.22
N LEU A 48 36.62 -30.73 -19.33
CA LEU A 48 36.24 -31.75 -20.31
C LEU A 48 37.36 -32.71 -20.59
N HIS A 49 37.07 -34.00 -20.54
CA HIS A 49 37.90 -35.04 -21.18
C HIS A 49 37.56 -35.08 -22.66
N ARG A 50 38.57 -34.92 -23.53
CA ARG A 50 38.40 -34.87 -25.00
C ARG A 50 39.25 -35.96 -25.65
N THR A 51 38.59 -36.82 -26.38
CA THR A 51 39.25 -37.76 -27.29
C THR A 51 38.72 -37.50 -28.70
N LYS A 52 39.30 -38.12 -29.72
CA LYS A 52 38.81 -38.02 -31.12
C LYS A 52 37.38 -38.54 -31.29
N ARG A 53 36.83 -39.28 -30.32
CA ARG A 53 35.51 -39.92 -30.43
C ARG A 53 34.51 -39.55 -29.32
N MET A 54 34.97 -38.91 -28.25
CA MET A 54 34.15 -38.72 -27.07
C MET A 54 34.53 -37.43 -26.32
N VAL A 55 33.51 -36.75 -25.80
CA VAL A 55 33.59 -35.58 -24.92
C VAL A 55 32.84 -35.93 -23.63
N GLU A 56 33.49 -35.86 -22.50
CA GLU A 56 32.91 -36.14 -21.19
C GLU A 56 33.28 -35.05 -20.19
N LEU A 57 32.45 -34.85 -19.18
CA LEU A 57 32.76 -33.94 -18.05
C LEU A 57 33.74 -34.56 -17.09
N THR A 58 34.76 -33.80 -16.70
CA THR A 58 35.56 -34.11 -15.51
C THR A 58 34.73 -33.88 -14.25
N ASP A 59 35.20 -34.29 -13.07
CA ASP A 59 34.53 -33.96 -11.82
C ASP A 59 34.55 -32.45 -11.57
N ALA A 60 35.62 -31.73 -11.91
CA ALA A 60 35.65 -30.27 -11.94
C ALA A 60 34.63 -29.69 -12.91
N GLY A 61 34.47 -30.33 -14.10
CA GLY A 61 33.43 -29.94 -15.09
C GLY A 61 32.02 -30.09 -14.58
N LYS A 62 31.70 -31.15 -13.83
CA LYS A 62 30.36 -31.34 -13.20
C LYS A 62 30.09 -30.25 -12.17
N ILE A 63 31.03 -29.95 -11.30
CA ILE A 63 30.94 -28.89 -10.29
C ILE A 63 30.76 -27.53 -10.97
N PHE A 64 31.55 -27.24 -11.99
CA PHE A 64 31.49 -25.99 -12.74
C PHE A 64 30.14 -25.85 -13.53
N LEU A 65 29.63 -26.95 -14.08
CA LEU A 65 28.32 -26.96 -14.78
C LEU A 65 27.19 -26.51 -13.88
N GLU A 66 27.13 -27.07 -12.67
CA GLU A 66 26.12 -26.71 -11.69
C GLU A 66 26.24 -25.24 -11.26
N GLY A 67 27.46 -24.79 -10.92
CA GLY A 67 27.73 -23.40 -10.57
C GLY A 67 27.43 -22.40 -11.68
N ALA A 68 27.79 -22.76 -12.94
CA ALA A 68 27.52 -21.92 -14.11
C ALA A 68 26.02 -21.78 -14.39
N ARG A 69 25.23 -22.86 -14.24
CA ARG A 69 23.77 -22.82 -14.36
C ARG A 69 23.15 -21.90 -13.32
N GLN A 70 23.52 -22.05 -12.05
CA GLN A 70 23.04 -21.20 -10.97
C GLN A 70 23.39 -19.73 -11.19
N THR A 71 24.60 -19.45 -11.67
CA THR A 71 25.04 -18.08 -11.97
C THR A 71 24.19 -17.46 -13.09
N LEU A 72 23.92 -18.19 -14.18
CA LEU A 72 23.05 -17.66 -15.24
C LEU A 72 21.61 -17.43 -14.78
N LEU A 73 21.05 -18.33 -13.97
CA LEU A 73 19.72 -18.14 -13.37
C LEU A 73 19.69 -16.87 -12.50
N GLN A 74 20.75 -16.61 -11.74
CA GLN A 74 20.84 -15.39 -10.93
C GLN A 74 20.93 -14.12 -11.79
N VAL A 75 21.67 -14.16 -12.89
CA VAL A 75 21.74 -13.04 -13.84
C VAL A 75 20.38 -12.74 -14.44
N ASP A 76 19.67 -13.76 -14.92
CA ASP A 76 18.33 -13.59 -15.52
C ASP A 76 17.32 -13.07 -14.49
N ARG A 77 17.41 -13.53 -13.24
CA ARG A 77 16.62 -13.03 -12.12
C ARG A 77 16.90 -11.55 -11.83
N THR A 78 18.17 -11.16 -11.78
CA THR A 78 18.59 -9.77 -11.51
C THR A 78 18.08 -8.83 -12.61
N ILE A 79 18.19 -9.24 -13.88
CA ILE A 79 17.65 -8.46 -15.02
C ILE A 79 16.14 -8.25 -14.86
N LYS A 80 15.40 -9.33 -14.57
CA LYS A 80 13.94 -9.26 -14.37
C LYS A 80 13.54 -8.39 -13.19
N GLU A 81 14.24 -8.50 -12.07
CA GLU A 81 13.98 -7.68 -10.89
C GLU A 81 14.27 -6.20 -11.17
N THR A 82 15.35 -5.89 -11.91
CA THR A 82 15.67 -4.52 -12.34
C THR A 82 14.56 -3.93 -13.22
N GLN A 83 14.05 -4.69 -14.19
CA GLN A 83 12.93 -4.27 -15.03
C GLN A 83 11.65 -4.04 -14.23
N LEU A 84 11.34 -4.95 -13.30
CA LEU A 84 10.17 -4.80 -12.43
C LEU A 84 10.29 -3.60 -11.49
N ALA A 85 11.50 -3.25 -11.05
CA ALA A 85 11.75 -2.05 -10.24
C ALA A 85 11.51 -0.77 -11.06
N ASP A 86 12.01 -0.72 -12.28
CA ASP A 86 11.81 0.40 -13.21
C ASP A 86 10.32 0.61 -13.55
N GLU A 87 9.57 -0.48 -13.68
CA GLU A 87 8.12 -0.46 -13.88
C GLU A 87 7.32 -0.18 -12.58
N GLY A 88 7.98 0.01 -11.45
CA GLY A 88 7.33 0.22 -10.16
C GLY A 88 6.46 -0.97 -9.68
N LYS A 89 6.83 -2.18 -10.07
CA LYS A 89 6.13 -3.42 -9.72
C LYS A 89 6.72 -4.14 -8.51
N ILE A 90 7.89 -3.70 -8.04
CA ILE A 90 8.53 -4.14 -6.80
C ILE A 90 8.97 -2.93 -5.99
N GLY A 91 9.02 -3.08 -4.67
CA GLY A 91 9.42 -2.00 -3.75
C GLY A 91 8.60 -2.03 -2.46
N HIS A 92 8.52 -0.88 -1.79
CA HIS A 92 7.68 -0.72 -0.62
C HIS A 92 7.05 0.67 -0.57
N LEU A 93 5.87 0.77 0.04
CA LEU A 93 5.22 2.02 0.39
C LEU A 93 4.93 2.04 1.89
N ILE A 94 5.36 3.10 2.56
CA ILE A 94 5.00 3.37 3.95
C ILE A 94 3.83 4.34 3.94
N ILE A 95 2.70 3.91 4.49
CA ILE A 95 1.41 4.60 4.42
C ILE A 95 0.96 4.94 5.84
N GLY A 96 0.74 6.22 6.10
CA GLY A 96 0.07 6.70 7.31
C GLY A 96 -1.45 6.73 7.11
N PHE A 97 -2.22 6.44 8.17
CA PHE A 97 -3.68 6.55 8.17
C PHE A 97 -4.20 6.89 9.57
N VAL A 98 -5.33 7.58 9.64
CA VAL A 98 -5.98 7.95 10.92
C VAL A 98 -6.85 6.80 11.40
N ASP A 99 -7.68 6.29 10.52
CA ASP A 99 -8.60 5.19 10.75
C ASP A 99 -8.70 4.31 9.49
N SER A 100 -8.98 3.02 9.71
CA SER A 100 -9.18 2.05 8.63
C SER A 100 -10.60 2.16 8.07
N THR A 101 -10.88 3.26 7.35
CA THR A 101 -12.15 3.42 6.65
C THR A 101 -12.28 2.39 5.52
N GLU A 102 -13.53 2.07 5.14
CA GLU A 102 -13.81 1.15 4.03
C GLU A 102 -13.07 1.56 2.75
N THR A 103 -13.08 2.85 2.42
CA THR A 103 -12.35 3.41 1.26
C THR A 103 -10.85 3.13 1.33
N VAL A 104 -10.21 3.30 2.49
CA VAL A 104 -8.76 3.01 2.64
C VAL A 104 -8.50 1.52 2.44
N ILE A 105 -9.35 0.66 3.02
CA ILE A 105 -9.22 -0.80 2.87
C ILE A 105 -9.38 -1.22 1.40
N ASP A 106 -10.34 -0.67 0.67
CA ASP A 106 -10.57 -0.98 -0.75
C ASP A 106 -9.41 -0.52 -1.63
N ILE A 107 -8.84 0.66 -1.36
CA ILE A 107 -7.63 1.14 -2.04
C ILE A 107 -6.47 0.17 -1.81
N LEU A 108 -6.21 -0.20 -0.55
CA LEU A 108 -5.11 -1.10 -0.19
C LEU A 108 -5.29 -2.49 -0.81
N LYS A 109 -6.52 -3.02 -0.80
CA LYS A 109 -6.86 -4.31 -1.40
C LYS A 109 -6.63 -4.28 -2.91
N THR A 110 -7.22 -3.30 -3.61
CA THR A 110 -7.09 -3.14 -5.07
C THR A 110 -5.64 -2.98 -5.49
N PHE A 111 -4.86 -2.17 -4.74
CA PHE A 111 -3.45 -1.99 -5.01
C PHE A 111 -2.66 -3.30 -4.81
N ARG A 112 -2.89 -4.03 -3.74
CA ARG A 112 -2.21 -5.30 -3.45
C ARG A 112 -2.52 -6.38 -4.49
N GLU A 113 -3.75 -6.44 -4.99
CA GLU A 113 -4.14 -7.36 -6.06
C GLU A 113 -3.41 -7.05 -7.37
N ARG A 114 -3.26 -5.76 -7.72
CA ARG A 114 -2.59 -5.30 -8.94
C ARG A 114 -1.06 -5.36 -8.85
N PHE A 115 -0.50 -5.10 -7.67
CA PHE A 115 0.95 -5.03 -7.41
C PHE A 115 1.38 -5.93 -6.24
N PRO A 116 1.25 -7.26 -6.37
CA PRO A 116 1.43 -8.20 -5.25
C PRO A 116 2.87 -8.28 -4.70
N LYS A 117 3.86 -7.74 -5.43
CA LYS A 117 5.27 -7.73 -5.02
C LYS A 117 5.68 -6.42 -4.34
N ILE A 118 4.78 -5.45 -4.20
CA ILE A 118 5.03 -4.23 -3.44
C ILE A 118 4.63 -4.47 -1.99
N GLN A 119 5.57 -4.23 -1.08
CA GLN A 119 5.30 -4.32 0.36
C GLN A 119 4.61 -3.05 0.84
N LEU A 120 3.41 -3.18 1.43
CA LEU A 120 2.73 -2.08 2.11
C LEU A 120 3.05 -2.13 3.60
N ILE A 121 3.58 -1.02 4.13
CA ILE A 121 3.88 -0.82 5.55
C ILE A 121 2.89 0.22 6.07
N LEU A 122 1.95 -0.22 6.91
CA LEU A 122 0.87 0.61 7.42
C LEU A 122 1.25 1.16 8.80
N ARG A 123 1.04 2.47 9.02
CA ARG A 123 1.29 3.16 10.29
C ARG A 123 0.04 3.94 10.71
N GLU A 124 -0.52 3.57 11.84
CA GLU A 124 -1.61 4.35 12.44
C GLU A 124 -1.03 5.61 13.08
N MET A 125 -1.50 6.76 12.62
CA MET A 125 -0.96 8.08 12.96
C MET A 125 -2.06 9.13 12.86
N THR A 126 -2.08 10.12 13.76
CA THR A 126 -2.97 11.28 13.62
C THR A 126 -2.64 12.08 12.35
N THR A 127 -3.57 12.91 11.88
CA THR A 127 -3.33 13.79 10.72
C THR A 127 -2.06 14.63 10.88
N ASP A 128 -1.85 15.24 12.05
CA ASP A 128 -0.69 16.10 12.30
C ASP A 128 0.63 15.30 12.33
N GLN A 129 0.60 14.09 12.90
CA GLN A 129 1.75 13.18 12.88
C GLN A 129 2.08 12.74 11.45
N GLN A 130 1.07 12.45 10.63
CA GLN A 130 1.27 12.09 9.22
C GLN A 130 1.87 13.24 8.42
N ILE A 131 1.35 14.47 8.59
CA ILE A 131 1.89 15.66 7.92
C ILE A 131 3.37 15.84 8.28
N LYS A 132 3.71 15.77 9.57
CA LYS A 132 5.11 15.82 10.03
C LYS A 132 5.95 14.70 9.43
N ALA A 133 5.45 13.47 9.45
CA ALA A 133 6.16 12.31 8.90
C ALA A 133 6.36 12.38 7.37
N LEU A 134 5.44 13.03 6.62
CA LEU A 134 5.62 13.34 5.19
C LEU A 134 6.77 14.34 4.99
N TYR A 135 6.83 15.42 5.77
CA TYR A 135 7.95 16.38 5.72
C TYR A 135 9.29 15.72 6.05
N GLU A 136 9.32 14.85 7.05
CA GLU A 136 10.53 14.14 7.51
C GLU A 136 10.84 12.89 6.66
N LYS A 137 10.11 12.63 5.58
CA LYS A 137 10.31 11.47 4.68
C LYS A 137 10.17 10.10 5.38
N GLN A 138 9.46 10.04 6.49
CA GLN A 138 9.23 8.81 7.25
C GLN A 138 8.08 7.97 6.70
N ILE A 139 7.15 8.60 5.94
CA ILE A 139 6.09 7.95 5.18
C ILE A 139 6.06 8.52 3.76
N HIS A 140 5.58 7.73 2.81
CA HIS A 140 5.43 8.14 1.41
C HIS A 140 4.05 8.74 1.15
N ILE A 141 3.03 8.21 1.81
CA ILE A 141 1.62 8.56 1.64
C ILE A 141 0.98 8.72 3.03
N GLY A 142 0.08 9.69 3.15
CA GLY A 142 -0.77 9.87 4.32
C GLY A 142 -2.24 9.95 3.93
N PHE A 143 -3.11 9.18 4.61
CA PHE A 143 -4.56 9.39 4.57
C PHE A 143 -4.95 10.35 5.68
N ILE A 144 -5.20 11.62 5.33
CA ILE A 144 -5.31 12.76 6.24
C ILE A 144 -6.67 13.43 6.16
N ARG A 145 -7.13 14.02 7.26
CA ARG A 145 -8.42 14.76 7.34
C ARG A 145 -8.28 16.26 7.08
N SER A 146 -7.12 16.73 6.62
CA SER A 146 -6.91 18.14 6.26
C SER A 146 -6.27 18.26 4.89
N LYS A 147 -6.76 19.20 4.07
CA LYS A 147 -6.19 19.46 2.75
C LYS A 147 -4.78 20.04 2.89
N GLN A 148 -3.83 19.47 2.18
CA GLN A 148 -2.45 19.95 2.09
C GLN A 148 -2.13 20.27 0.63
N ASN A 149 -1.89 21.57 0.34
CA ASN A 149 -1.45 22.01 -0.98
C ASN A 149 -0.50 23.20 -0.78
N ASN A 150 0.77 22.91 -0.65
CA ASN A 150 1.84 23.89 -0.53
C ASN A 150 3.02 23.46 -1.43
N GLU A 151 4.16 24.14 -1.35
CA GLU A 151 5.33 23.84 -2.20
C GLU A 151 5.93 22.45 -1.99
N ILE A 152 5.66 21.79 -0.84
CA ILE A 152 6.25 20.51 -0.47
C ILE A 152 5.23 19.37 -0.55
N LEU A 153 3.99 19.61 -0.11
CA LEU A 153 2.95 18.59 -0.02
C LEU A 153 1.82 18.85 -1.01
N SER A 154 1.36 17.79 -1.65
CA SER A 154 0.12 17.76 -2.43
C SER A 154 -0.89 16.82 -1.77
N SER A 155 -2.17 17.08 -2.00
CA SER A 155 -3.22 16.17 -1.59
C SER A 155 -4.40 16.17 -2.55
N GLU A 156 -5.04 15.01 -2.71
CA GLU A 156 -6.27 14.79 -3.47
C GLU A 156 -7.35 14.21 -2.58
N VAL A 157 -8.61 14.51 -2.86
CA VAL A 157 -9.74 13.88 -2.15
C VAL A 157 -9.85 12.44 -2.57
N CYS A 158 -9.90 11.52 -1.61
CA CYS A 158 -10.10 10.09 -1.85
C CYS A 158 -11.41 9.54 -1.25
N SER A 159 -12.07 10.30 -0.36
CA SER A 159 -13.42 10.01 0.11
C SER A 159 -14.13 11.28 0.54
N LYS A 160 -15.46 11.31 0.34
CA LYS A 160 -16.37 12.35 0.87
C LYS A 160 -17.35 11.67 1.79
N GLU A 161 -17.45 12.18 2.98
CA GLU A 161 -18.25 11.59 4.05
C GLU A 161 -19.19 12.65 4.66
N ARG A 162 -20.19 12.19 5.41
CA ARG A 162 -21.07 13.03 6.23
C ARG A 162 -20.89 12.65 7.69
N LEU A 163 -21.30 13.50 8.60
CA LEU A 163 -21.44 13.15 10.01
C LEU A 163 -22.67 12.26 10.21
N LYS A 164 -22.50 11.20 10.99
CA LYS A 164 -23.60 10.39 11.52
C LYS A 164 -23.58 10.42 13.05
N LEU A 165 -24.74 10.40 13.65
CA LEU A 165 -24.91 10.23 15.08
C LEU A 165 -24.80 8.75 15.43
N VAL A 166 -24.08 8.44 16.51
CA VAL A 166 -23.92 7.09 17.05
C VAL A 166 -24.59 7.02 18.40
N LEU A 167 -25.53 6.08 18.55
CA LEU A 167 -26.38 5.92 19.73
C LEU A 167 -26.35 4.47 20.19
N HIS A 168 -26.53 4.22 21.49
CA HIS A 168 -26.87 2.90 21.99
C HIS A 168 -28.26 2.49 21.43
N GLU A 169 -28.47 1.23 21.08
CA GLU A 169 -29.74 0.75 20.46
C GLU A 169 -30.98 1.02 21.30
N ASN A 170 -30.85 1.11 22.64
CA ASN A 170 -31.94 1.41 23.57
C ASN A 170 -32.05 2.91 23.90
N HIS A 171 -31.32 3.78 23.20
CA HIS A 171 -31.40 5.23 23.45
C HIS A 171 -32.74 5.79 23.00
N ALA A 172 -33.33 6.72 23.76
CA ALA A 172 -34.66 7.29 23.45
C ALA A 172 -34.77 7.88 22.04
N LEU A 173 -33.70 8.55 21.59
CA LEU A 173 -33.63 9.16 20.26
C LEU A 173 -33.69 8.16 19.10
N VAL A 174 -33.38 6.86 19.32
CA VAL A 174 -33.41 5.83 18.26
C VAL A 174 -34.82 5.65 17.70
N SER A 175 -35.85 5.87 18.51
CA SER A 175 -37.26 5.76 18.09
C SER A 175 -37.72 6.90 17.19
N LEU A 176 -36.99 8.00 17.12
CA LEU A 176 -37.33 9.14 16.29
C LEU A 176 -37.01 8.85 14.82
N PRO A 177 -37.93 9.20 13.90
CA PRO A 177 -37.68 9.05 12.45
C PRO A 177 -36.56 9.98 11.95
N ASN A 178 -36.50 11.20 12.49
CA ASN A 178 -35.46 12.19 12.24
C ASN A 178 -35.00 12.77 13.58
N ILE A 179 -33.71 12.95 13.74
CA ILE A 179 -33.12 13.51 14.95
C ILE A 179 -32.62 14.91 14.61
N SER A 180 -33.26 15.94 15.17
CA SER A 180 -32.78 17.32 15.05
C SER A 180 -31.59 17.55 15.99
N ILE A 181 -30.67 18.39 15.58
CA ILE A 181 -29.49 18.77 16.40
C ILE A 181 -29.92 19.38 17.74
N LYS A 182 -31.10 20.00 17.83
CA LYS A 182 -31.64 20.57 19.06
C LYS A 182 -32.02 19.53 20.13
N GLU A 183 -32.30 18.29 19.73
CA GLU A 183 -32.60 17.18 20.64
C GLU A 183 -31.33 16.63 21.30
N LEU A 184 -30.17 17.14 20.89
CA LEU A 184 -28.85 16.70 21.40
C LEU A 184 -28.28 17.64 22.46
N VAL A 185 -28.99 18.70 22.89
CA VAL A 185 -28.47 19.78 23.76
C VAL A 185 -27.96 19.25 25.11
N ASP A 186 -28.71 18.33 25.74
CA ASP A 186 -28.40 17.83 27.08
C ASP A 186 -27.72 16.44 27.06
N GLU A 187 -27.46 15.93 25.89
CA GLU A 187 -26.89 14.58 25.77
C GLU A 187 -25.40 14.54 26.12
N PRO A 188 -24.96 13.48 26.81
CA PRO A 188 -23.54 13.28 27.10
C PRO A 188 -22.79 12.82 25.85
N PHE A 189 -21.83 13.61 25.39
CA PHE A 189 -21.03 13.30 24.21
C PHE A 189 -19.70 12.62 24.56
N ILE A 190 -19.33 11.66 23.70
CA ILE A 190 -18.01 11.06 23.66
C ILE A 190 -17.34 11.55 22.38
N LEU A 191 -16.17 12.20 22.49
CA LEU A 191 -15.46 12.75 21.33
C LEU A 191 -13.97 12.45 21.42
N PHE A 192 -13.23 12.66 20.34
CA PHE A 192 -11.77 12.58 20.40
C PHE A 192 -11.17 13.90 20.92
N PRO A 193 -9.99 13.86 21.59
CA PRO A 193 -9.35 15.07 22.08
C PRO A 193 -8.94 15.99 20.92
N ARG A 194 -9.18 17.31 21.07
CA ARG A 194 -8.92 18.30 20.01
C ARG A 194 -7.53 18.21 19.40
N HIS A 195 -6.48 17.96 20.20
CA HIS A 195 -5.09 17.89 19.74
C HIS A 195 -4.75 16.67 18.88
N PHE A 196 -5.67 15.70 18.72
CA PHE A 196 -5.50 14.57 17.80
C PHE A 196 -6.03 14.83 16.38
N GLY A 197 -6.82 15.89 16.19
CA GLY A 197 -7.39 16.23 14.90
C GLY A 197 -8.07 17.59 14.93
N THR A 198 -7.29 18.66 15.15
CA THR A 198 -7.78 20.02 15.40
C THR A 198 -8.83 20.47 14.38
N ASN A 199 -8.55 20.34 13.09
CA ASN A 199 -9.47 20.79 12.05
C ASN A 199 -10.80 20.03 12.06
N PHE A 200 -10.77 18.71 12.28
CA PHE A 200 -11.98 17.89 12.32
C PHE A 200 -12.77 18.10 13.60
N TYR A 201 -12.09 18.26 14.74
CA TYR A 201 -12.73 18.61 16.01
C TYR A 201 -13.44 19.96 15.91
N ASP A 202 -12.74 20.99 15.43
CA ASP A 202 -13.28 22.33 15.30
C ASP A 202 -14.44 22.38 14.30
N LEU A 203 -14.43 21.58 13.24
CA LEU A 203 -15.54 21.43 12.31
C LEU A 203 -16.80 20.90 13.03
N ILE A 204 -16.67 19.88 13.88
CA ILE A 204 -17.78 19.34 14.66
C ILE A 204 -18.31 20.40 15.63
N ILE A 205 -17.43 21.00 16.42
CA ILE A 205 -17.84 22.02 17.42
C ILE A 205 -18.52 23.20 16.74
N SER A 206 -17.96 23.71 15.63
CA SER A 206 -18.57 24.84 14.89
C SER A 206 -19.95 24.49 14.34
N TYR A 207 -20.10 23.27 13.78
CA TYR A 207 -21.39 22.82 13.27
C TYR A 207 -22.49 22.82 14.33
N PHE A 208 -22.22 22.31 15.52
CA PHE A 208 -23.17 22.33 16.64
C PHE A 208 -23.42 23.73 17.14
N TRP A 209 -22.37 24.54 17.27
CA TRP A 209 -22.47 25.93 17.72
C TRP A 209 -23.32 26.81 16.79
N GLU A 210 -23.17 26.66 15.47
CA GLU A 210 -23.99 27.36 14.45
C GLU A 210 -25.49 27.07 14.58
N HIS A 211 -25.85 25.91 15.15
CA HIS A 211 -27.22 25.52 15.43
C HIS A 211 -27.65 25.81 16.88
N GLY A 212 -26.82 26.54 17.63
CA GLY A 212 -27.14 26.96 19.02
C GLY A 212 -26.94 25.87 20.06
N VAL A 213 -26.18 24.79 19.74
CA VAL A 213 -25.93 23.68 20.67
C VAL A 213 -24.46 23.68 21.08
N SER A 214 -24.23 23.61 22.40
CA SER A 214 -22.89 23.38 23.00
C SER A 214 -22.80 21.93 23.43
N LEU A 215 -21.83 21.20 22.94
CA LEU A 215 -21.68 19.77 23.25
C LEU A 215 -21.22 19.59 24.73
N ASN A 216 -21.92 18.73 25.45
CA ASN A 216 -21.52 18.28 26.78
C ASN A 216 -20.57 17.07 26.66
N ILE A 217 -19.26 17.32 26.49
CA ILE A 217 -18.27 16.27 26.33
C ILE A 217 -17.92 15.67 27.68
N VAL A 218 -18.42 14.46 27.96
CA VAL A 218 -18.22 13.76 29.26
C VAL A 218 -17.05 12.77 29.20
N GLN A 219 -16.65 12.34 28.02
CA GLN A 219 -15.58 11.36 27.83
C GLN A 219 -14.81 11.63 26.54
N GLU A 220 -13.50 11.41 26.57
CA GLU A 220 -12.65 11.46 25.38
C GLU A 220 -12.04 10.10 25.10
N ALA A 221 -11.93 9.75 23.81
CA ALA A 221 -11.20 8.59 23.31
C ALA A 221 -10.60 8.90 21.94
N ILE A 222 -9.37 8.41 21.67
CA ILE A 222 -8.61 8.79 20.48
C ILE A 222 -9.16 8.10 19.22
N GLN A 223 -9.45 6.80 19.32
CA GLN A 223 -9.82 5.98 18.17
C GLN A 223 -11.33 5.91 18.01
N MET A 224 -11.83 6.05 16.77
CA MET A 224 -13.26 5.96 16.46
C MET A 224 -13.87 4.64 16.94
N GLN A 225 -13.13 3.52 16.81
CA GLN A 225 -13.58 2.23 17.31
C GLN A 225 -13.77 2.22 18.83
N THR A 226 -12.91 2.88 19.59
CA THR A 226 -13.04 3.03 21.03
C THR A 226 -14.25 3.88 21.37
N ILE A 227 -14.47 4.99 20.64
CA ILE A 227 -15.67 5.84 20.80
C ILE A 227 -16.94 5.01 20.60
N VAL A 228 -17.04 4.27 19.50
CA VAL A 228 -18.20 3.39 19.21
C VAL A 228 -18.38 2.32 20.31
N ASN A 229 -17.30 1.75 20.82
CA ASN A 229 -17.37 0.79 21.93
C ASN A 229 -17.90 1.41 23.21
N LEU A 230 -17.51 2.65 23.54
CA LEU A 230 -18.03 3.39 24.71
C LEU A 230 -19.52 3.73 24.54
N VAL A 231 -19.93 4.15 23.34
CA VAL A 231 -21.36 4.34 23.02
C VAL A 231 -22.15 3.03 23.21
N ALA A 232 -21.59 1.89 22.80
CA ALA A 232 -22.22 0.58 22.96
C ALA A 232 -22.41 0.18 24.44
N THR A 233 -21.71 0.81 25.38
CA THR A 233 -21.93 0.61 26.84
C THR A 233 -22.98 1.56 27.43
N GLY A 234 -23.52 2.49 26.65
CA GLY A 234 -24.48 3.49 27.13
C GLY A 234 -23.85 4.67 27.87
N MET A 235 -22.54 4.88 27.78
CA MET A 235 -21.84 6.00 28.46
C MET A 235 -22.15 7.37 27.86
N GLY A 236 -22.71 7.42 26.65
CA GLY A 236 -23.05 8.65 25.95
C GLY A 236 -23.30 8.39 24.47
N ILE A 237 -23.43 9.47 23.73
CA ILE A 237 -23.59 9.47 22.27
C ILE A 237 -22.34 10.03 21.59
N SER A 238 -22.24 9.88 20.28
CA SER A 238 -21.14 10.50 19.52
C SER A 238 -21.56 10.89 18.10
N VAL A 239 -20.76 11.72 17.46
CA VAL A 239 -20.81 11.97 16.03
C VAL A 239 -19.53 11.50 15.37
N VAL A 240 -19.68 10.77 14.30
CA VAL A 240 -18.57 10.11 13.59
C VAL A 240 -18.71 10.29 12.08
N PRO A 241 -17.64 10.13 11.31
CA PRO A 241 -17.74 10.00 9.84
C PRO A 241 -18.61 8.80 9.45
N SER A 242 -19.37 8.92 8.36
CA SER A 242 -20.28 7.86 7.89
C SER A 242 -19.59 6.51 7.61
N SER A 243 -18.30 6.53 7.25
CA SER A 243 -17.51 5.30 7.06
C SER A 243 -17.37 4.43 8.31
N VAL A 244 -17.53 5.02 9.51
CA VAL A 244 -17.46 4.29 10.78
C VAL A 244 -18.64 3.31 10.96
N GLU A 245 -19.74 3.51 10.24
CA GLU A 245 -20.87 2.57 10.21
C GLU A 245 -20.46 1.16 9.76
N SER A 246 -19.40 1.04 8.95
CA SER A 246 -18.84 -0.24 8.51
C SER A 246 -18.31 -1.11 9.65
N TYR A 247 -18.06 -0.55 10.84
CA TYR A 247 -17.62 -1.33 12.01
C TYR A 247 -18.69 -2.29 12.56
N LYS A 248 -19.97 -2.11 12.18
CA LYS A 248 -21.09 -3.02 12.49
C LYS A 248 -21.10 -3.51 13.94
N LYS A 249 -20.92 -2.59 14.89
CA LYS A 249 -20.93 -2.94 16.31
C LYS A 249 -22.36 -3.28 16.77
N SER A 250 -22.53 -4.42 17.46
CA SER A 250 -23.78 -4.77 18.12
C SER A 250 -24.16 -3.73 19.19
N CYS A 251 -25.45 -3.56 19.43
CA CYS A 251 -26.01 -2.61 20.40
C CYS A 251 -25.78 -1.13 20.05
N VAL A 252 -25.40 -0.82 18.80
CA VAL A 252 -25.18 0.55 18.33
C VAL A 252 -26.01 0.82 17.08
N MET A 253 -26.64 2.00 17.05
CA MET A 253 -27.39 2.50 15.91
C MET A 253 -26.74 3.75 15.36
N TYR A 254 -26.63 3.82 14.02
CA TYR A 254 -26.17 5.00 13.30
C TYR A 254 -27.38 5.71 12.70
N LYS A 255 -27.50 7.00 12.96
CA LYS A 255 -28.61 7.83 12.50
C LYS A 255 -28.11 9.08 11.81
N ASP A 256 -28.88 9.54 10.82
CA ASP A 256 -28.62 10.85 10.21
C ASP A 256 -29.17 11.96 11.10
N ILE A 257 -28.49 13.11 11.07
CA ILE A 257 -28.96 14.35 11.69
C ILE A 257 -29.84 15.05 10.66
N GLN A 258 -30.97 15.60 11.07
CA GLN A 258 -31.94 16.23 10.17
C GLN A 258 -31.34 17.42 9.43
N GLU A 259 -30.52 18.22 10.09
CA GLU A 259 -29.83 19.37 9.54
C GLU A 259 -28.66 18.91 8.64
N ASN A 260 -28.37 19.71 7.60
CA ASN A 260 -27.27 19.40 6.70
C ASN A 260 -25.93 19.35 7.46
N THR A 261 -25.35 18.17 7.56
CA THR A 261 -24.04 18.00 8.17
C THR A 261 -22.91 18.49 7.23
N PRO A 262 -21.83 19.01 7.80
CA PRO A 262 -20.69 19.41 7.00
C PRO A 262 -20.12 18.22 6.24
N LYS A 263 -19.63 18.46 5.02
CA LYS A 263 -18.89 17.44 4.26
C LYS A 263 -17.53 17.24 4.86
N ILE A 264 -17.22 16.00 5.16
CA ILE A 264 -15.92 15.58 5.68
C ILE A 264 -15.17 14.91 4.56
N ASN A 265 -13.99 15.42 4.24
CA ASN A 265 -13.16 14.82 3.22
C ASN A 265 -12.02 14.02 3.86
N LEU A 266 -11.75 12.85 3.30
CA LEU A 266 -10.49 12.16 3.47
C LEU A 266 -9.60 12.48 2.27
N TYR A 267 -8.37 12.84 2.52
CA TYR A 267 -7.40 13.16 1.49
C TYR A 267 -6.27 12.13 1.49
N VAL A 268 -5.80 11.78 0.31
CA VAL A 268 -4.49 11.16 0.15
C VAL A 268 -3.47 12.28 -0.03
N GLY A 269 -2.43 12.31 0.81
CA GLY A 269 -1.37 13.32 0.78
C GLY A 269 0.00 12.71 0.53
N TRP A 270 0.85 13.41 -0.21
CA TRP A 270 2.21 12.97 -0.54
C TRP A 270 3.14 14.18 -0.77
N ARG A 271 4.45 13.93 -0.84
CA ARG A 271 5.42 14.99 -1.21
C ARG A 271 5.48 15.17 -2.72
N GLN A 272 5.55 16.43 -3.16
CA GLN A 272 5.67 16.78 -4.59
C GLN A 272 7.03 16.39 -5.20
N ASP A 273 8.08 16.31 -4.38
CA ASP A 273 9.43 15.91 -4.82
C ASP A 273 9.59 14.37 -4.96
N GLU A 274 8.62 13.60 -4.52
CA GLU A 274 8.64 12.13 -4.61
C GLU A 274 8.25 11.68 -6.03
N LYS A 275 9.24 11.16 -6.77
CA LYS A 275 9.07 10.71 -8.17
C LYS A 275 9.06 9.19 -8.31
N SER A 276 8.63 8.49 -7.29
CA SER A 276 8.55 7.04 -7.31
C SER A 276 7.42 6.56 -8.23
N VAL A 277 7.72 5.68 -9.18
CA VAL A 277 6.71 5.01 -10.03
C VAL A 277 5.72 4.21 -9.17
N VAL A 278 6.18 3.66 -8.04
CA VAL A 278 5.31 2.95 -7.09
C VAL A 278 4.27 3.89 -6.49
N LEU A 279 4.65 5.13 -6.16
CA LEU A 279 3.73 6.16 -5.68
C LEU A 279 2.70 6.53 -6.74
N GLU A 280 3.11 6.76 -7.98
CA GLU A 280 2.21 7.09 -9.09
C GLU A 280 1.20 5.97 -9.36
N ASN A 281 1.65 4.72 -9.33
CA ASN A 281 0.79 3.56 -9.44
C ASN A 281 -0.25 3.51 -8.30
N PHE A 282 0.16 3.86 -7.07
CA PHE A 282 -0.76 3.92 -5.93
C PHE A 282 -1.79 5.04 -6.09
N LEU A 283 -1.38 6.24 -6.45
CA LEU A 283 -2.28 7.37 -6.68
C LEU A 283 -3.28 7.09 -7.81
N THR A 284 -2.86 6.35 -8.85
CA THR A 284 -3.76 5.91 -9.91
C THR A 284 -4.87 5.03 -9.36
N VAL A 285 -4.53 4.06 -8.51
CA VAL A 285 -5.53 3.19 -7.85
C VAL A 285 -6.46 4.01 -6.94
N VAL A 286 -5.92 4.97 -6.18
CA VAL A 286 -6.74 5.87 -5.36
C VAL A 286 -7.79 6.59 -6.19
N ARG A 287 -7.39 7.17 -7.34
CA ARG A 287 -8.31 7.90 -8.24
C ARG A 287 -9.38 6.99 -8.84
N GLU A 288 -9.02 5.77 -9.22
CA GLU A 288 -9.96 4.77 -9.75
C GLU A 288 -11.01 4.36 -8.72
N VAL A 289 -10.58 4.02 -7.49
CA VAL A 289 -11.49 3.64 -6.39
C VAL A 289 -12.41 4.81 -6.04
N TYR A 290 -11.86 6.03 -5.95
CA TYR A 290 -12.65 7.22 -5.67
C TYR A 290 -13.68 7.50 -6.76
N ALA A 291 -13.34 7.37 -8.03
CA ALA A 291 -14.27 7.53 -9.13
C ALA A 291 -15.43 6.52 -9.05
N THR A 292 -15.15 5.27 -8.70
CA THR A 292 -16.16 4.21 -8.57
C THR A 292 -17.11 4.48 -7.39
N SER A 293 -16.58 4.91 -6.24
CA SER A 293 -17.41 5.21 -5.05
C SER A 293 -18.33 6.42 -5.22
N GLN A 294 -17.99 7.40 -6.08
CA GLN A 294 -18.87 8.54 -6.37
C GLN A 294 -20.15 8.13 -7.09
N PHE A 295 -20.12 7.13 -7.96
CA PHE A 295 -21.31 6.61 -8.65
C PHE A 295 -22.32 5.92 -7.72
N GLU A 296 -21.87 5.44 -6.55
CA GLU A 296 -22.75 4.82 -5.55
C GLU A 296 -23.40 5.84 -4.61
N PHE A 297 -22.81 7.02 -4.43
CA PHE A 297 -23.34 8.09 -3.56
C PHE A 297 -24.39 9.01 -4.25
N GLU A 298 -24.50 8.96 -5.58
CA GLU A 298 -25.48 9.74 -6.34
C GLU A 298 -26.76 8.97 -6.66
N LYS A 299 -26.87 7.73 -6.25
CA LYS A 299 -28.09 6.89 -6.34
C LYS A 299 -28.80 6.81 -4.98
#